data_879cc7ca96c463721b02ef161e78a978
#
_entry.id   879cc7ca96c463721b02ef161e78a978
#
_cell.length_a   1.000
_cell.length_b   1.000
_cell.length_c   1.000
_cell.angle_alpha   90.00
_cell.angle_beta   90.00
_cell.angle_gamma   90.00
#
_symmetry.space_group_name_H-M   'P 1'
#
loop_
_entity.id
_entity.type
_entity.pdbx_description
1 polymer ?
#
loop_
_entity_poly.entity_id
_entity_poly.type
_entity_poly.pdbx_seq_one_letter_code
_entity_poly.pdbx_strand_id
1 'polypeptide(L)'
;MSREQLDNAGIQKIQQGIVAGIAGYLIAEGERRGLDVTALLAECNPMYPDARAALIAVEGLSELMDREIPVQGLLDDARNIEERVREAFERAQAMALPAPDSEDDDDDVPMVR
;
A
#
# COMPACT_ATOMS: atom_id res chain seq x y z
N MET A 1 -1.74 -17.99 14.23
CA MET A 1 -1.95 -18.33 12.81
C MET A 1 -0.78 -19.15 12.31
N SER A 2 -1.07 -20.27 11.73
CA SER A 2 0.00 -21.18 11.38
C SER A 2 0.58 -20.87 10.01
N ARG A 3 1.79 -21.33 9.80
CA ARG A 3 2.44 -21.17 8.50
C ARG A 3 1.65 -21.86 7.42
N GLU A 4 1.03 -22.97 7.76
CA GLU A 4 0.23 -23.73 6.81
C GLU A 4 -0.99 -22.94 6.35
N GLN A 5 -1.61 -22.21 7.25
CA GLN A 5 -2.74 -21.37 6.88
C GLN A 5 -2.32 -20.28 5.91
N LEU A 6 -1.17 -19.70 6.13
CA LEU A 6 -0.65 -18.66 5.23
C LEU A 6 -0.33 -19.25 3.86
N ASP A 7 0.28 -20.42 3.83
CA ASP A 7 0.60 -21.06 2.57
C ASP A 7 -0.67 -21.40 1.79
N ASN A 8 -1.68 -21.90 2.48
CA ASN A 8 -2.93 -22.26 1.83
C ASN A 8 -3.64 -21.06 1.24
N ALA A 9 -3.47 -19.90 1.86
CA ALA A 9 -4.08 -18.68 1.37
C ALA A 9 -3.26 -18.03 0.26
N GLY A 10 -2.10 -18.61 -0.09
CA GLY A 10 -1.27 -18.06 -1.13
C GLY A 10 -0.53 -16.81 -0.72
N ILE A 11 -0.33 -16.62 0.56
CA ILE A 11 0.33 -15.43 1.07
C ILE A 11 1.78 -15.73 1.31
N GLN A 12 2.64 -14.91 0.72
CA GLN A 12 4.07 -15.10 0.86
C GLN A 12 4.57 -14.55 2.18
N LYS A 13 5.52 -15.22 2.77
CA LYS A 13 6.13 -14.77 3.99
C LYS A 13 7.33 -13.89 3.66
N ILE A 14 7.43 -12.78 4.37
CA ILE A 14 8.58 -11.92 4.21
C ILE A 14 9.78 -12.62 4.81
N GLN A 15 10.81 -12.81 4.01
CA GLN A 15 12.02 -13.47 4.47
C GLN A 15 12.89 -12.53 5.28
N GLN A 16 12.89 -11.26 4.90
CA GLN A 16 13.80 -10.31 5.52
C GLN A 16 13.24 -8.92 5.31
N GLY A 17 13.32 -8.10 6.33
CA GLY A 17 12.82 -6.75 6.21
C GLY A 17 12.67 -6.10 7.56
N ILE A 18 12.33 -4.83 7.54
CA ILE A 18 12.11 -4.06 8.74
C ILE A 18 10.68 -3.56 8.72
N VAL A 19 9.93 -3.84 9.77
CA VAL A 19 8.57 -3.36 9.91
C VAL A 19 8.57 -2.31 11.01
N ALA A 20 8.15 -1.11 10.65
CA ALA A 20 8.16 0.01 11.59
C ALA A 20 6.74 0.42 11.94
N GLY A 21 6.64 1.40 12.85
CA GLY A 21 5.35 1.92 13.23
C GLY A 21 4.59 1.00 14.15
N ILE A 22 3.28 1.17 14.19
CA ILE A 22 2.43 0.40 15.08
C ILE A 22 2.49 -1.09 14.78
N ALA A 23 2.53 -1.44 13.49
CA ALA A 23 2.59 -2.85 13.12
C ALA A 23 3.86 -3.50 13.66
N GLY A 24 5.00 -2.83 13.53
CA GLY A 24 6.24 -3.36 14.05
C GLY A 24 6.22 -3.50 15.56
N TYR A 25 5.65 -2.51 16.22
CA TYR A 25 5.53 -2.55 17.68
C TYR A 25 4.68 -3.73 18.12
N LEU A 26 3.55 -3.95 17.45
CA LEU A 26 2.65 -5.03 17.83
C LEU A 26 3.29 -6.40 17.63
N ILE A 27 4.05 -6.56 16.53
CA ILE A 27 4.73 -7.82 16.29
C ILE A 27 5.75 -8.09 17.38
N ALA A 28 6.56 -7.10 17.71
CA ALA A 28 7.59 -7.26 18.72
C ALA A 28 6.98 -7.51 20.10
N GLU A 29 5.92 -6.77 20.44
CA GLU A 29 5.29 -6.92 21.72
C GLU A 29 4.59 -8.26 21.83
N GLY A 30 4.00 -8.72 20.72
CA GLY A 30 3.37 -10.02 20.70
C GLY A 30 4.36 -11.13 20.97
N GLU A 31 5.52 -11.06 20.35
CA GLU A 31 6.56 -12.06 20.56
C GLU A 31 7.02 -12.06 22.00
N ARG A 32 7.19 -10.87 22.56
CA ARG A 32 7.65 -10.75 23.94
C ARG A 32 6.64 -11.33 24.93
N ARG A 33 5.36 -11.24 24.60
CA ARG A 33 4.30 -11.71 25.49
C ARG A 33 3.82 -13.12 25.17
N GLY A 34 4.40 -13.74 24.18
CA GLY A 34 3.97 -15.08 23.79
C GLY A 34 2.66 -15.11 23.03
N LEU A 35 2.29 -13.99 22.41
CA LEU A 35 1.08 -13.91 21.62
C LEU A 35 1.41 -14.13 20.15
N ASP A 36 0.43 -14.67 19.44
CA ASP A 36 0.61 -14.95 18.01
C ASP A 36 0.09 -13.76 17.22
N VAL A 37 1.00 -12.94 16.73
CA VAL A 37 0.64 -11.74 15.97
C VAL A 37 1.09 -11.91 14.53
N THR A 38 0.19 -11.66 13.59
CA THR A 38 0.49 -11.74 12.18
C THR A 38 0.10 -10.41 11.54
N ALA A 39 0.99 -9.88 10.72
CA ALA A 39 0.72 -8.66 9.97
C ALA A 39 0.67 -8.99 8.48
N LEU A 40 -0.35 -8.51 7.82
CA LEU A 40 -0.48 -8.64 6.37
C LEU A 40 -0.09 -7.32 5.73
N LEU A 41 0.81 -7.39 4.78
CA LEU A 41 1.31 -6.20 4.10
C LEU A 41 1.02 -6.31 2.62
N ALA A 42 0.42 -5.30 2.07
CA ALA A 42 0.15 -5.25 0.63
C ALA A 42 1.00 -4.14 0.03
N GLU A 43 1.65 -4.45 -1.09
CA GLU A 43 2.41 -3.44 -1.79
C GLU A 43 1.47 -2.37 -2.31
N CYS A 44 1.81 -1.14 -2.11
CA CYS A 44 0.93 -0.06 -2.51
C CYS A 44 1.72 1.07 -3.14
N ASN A 45 0.99 1.96 -3.79
CA ASN A 45 1.58 3.15 -4.36
C ASN A 45 1.66 4.20 -3.26
N PRO A 46 2.86 4.69 -2.94
CA PRO A 46 3.00 5.64 -1.85
C PRO A 46 2.53 7.05 -2.18
N MET A 47 2.22 7.32 -3.43
CA MET A 47 1.91 8.68 -3.87
C MET A 47 0.45 9.05 -3.71
N TYR A 48 -0.44 8.09 -3.50
CA TYR A 48 -1.85 8.36 -3.33
C TYR A 48 -2.50 7.25 -2.53
N PRO A 49 -3.72 7.48 -2.01
CA PRO A 49 -4.44 6.42 -1.30
C PRO A 49 -4.69 5.26 -2.26
N ASP A 50 -4.24 4.09 -1.89
CA ASP A 50 -4.25 2.95 -2.80
C ASP A 50 -5.32 1.97 -2.35
N ALA A 51 -6.53 2.15 -2.83
CA ALA A 51 -7.64 1.29 -2.45
C ALA A 51 -7.49 -0.12 -3.00
N ARG A 52 -6.76 -0.27 -4.11
CA ARG A 52 -6.52 -1.61 -4.64
C ARG A 52 -5.61 -2.40 -3.73
N ALA A 53 -4.60 -1.76 -3.17
CA ALA A 53 -3.74 -2.42 -2.20
C ALA A 53 -4.53 -2.79 -0.97
N ALA A 54 -5.43 -1.91 -0.53
CA ALA A 54 -6.29 -2.22 0.60
C ALA A 54 -7.19 -3.41 0.29
N LEU A 55 -7.69 -3.50 -0.94
CA LEU A 55 -8.52 -4.61 -1.35
C LEU A 55 -7.76 -5.92 -1.27
N ILE A 56 -6.52 -5.92 -1.74
CA ILE A 56 -5.69 -7.11 -1.69
C ILE A 56 -5.46 -7.54 -0.24
N ALA A 57 -5.21 -6.59 0.64
CA ALA A 57 -4.99 -6.90 2.06
C ALA A 57 -6.27 -7.49 2.68
N VAL A 58 -7.42 -6.91 2.36
CA VAL A 58 -8.68 -7.38 2.91
C VAL A 58 -9.02 -8.76 2.37
N GLU A 59 -8.74 -9.00 1.10
CA GLU A 59 -8.97 -10.32 0.53
C GLU A 59 -8.09 -11.38 1.19
N GLY A 60 -6.84 -11.02 1.47
CA GLY A 60 -5.97 -11.93 2.19
C GLY A 60 -6.48 -12.22 3.58
N LEU A 61 -6.95 -11.20 4.27
CA LEU A 61 -7.50 -11.37 5.60
C LEU A 61 -8.76 -12.24 5.56
N SER A 62 -9.61 -12.00 4.58
CA SER A 62 -10.83 -12.78 4.40
C SER A 62 -10.50 -14.25 4.23
N GLU A 63 -9.48 -14.54 3.44
CA GLU A 63 -9.05 -15.89 3.21
C GLU A 63 -8.55 -16.54 4.50
N LEU A 64 -7.74 -15.82 5.24
CA LEU A 64 -7.15 -16.36 6.47
C LEU A 64 -8.20 -16.60 7.54
N MET A 65 -9.20 -15.73 7.62
CA MET A 65 -10.25 -15.86 8.62
C MET A 65 -11.39 -16.76 8.18
N ASP A 66 -11.37 -17.19 6.92
CA ASP A 66 -12.44 -17.99 6.34
C ASP A 66 -13.76 -17.28 6.53
N ARG A 67 -13.78 -16.00 6.25
CA ARG A 67 -14.96 -15.16 6.34
C ARG A 67 -15.03 -14.27 5.13
N GLU A 68 -16.25 -14.00 4.70
CA GLU A 68 -16.45 -13.12 3.58
C GLU A 68 -16.54 -11.71 4.10
N ILE A 69 -15.66 -10.84 3.63
CA ILE A 69 -15.66 -9.44 4.02
C ILE A 69 -16.10 -8.63 2.82
N PRO A 70 -17.14 -7.79 2.93
CA PRO A 70 -17.61 -7.02 1.79
C PRO A 70 -16.53 -6.05 1.31
N VAL A 71 -16.28 -6.04 0.01
CA VAL A 71 -15.22 -5.21 -0.56
C VAL A 71 -15.73 -4.30 -1.67
N GLN A 72 -17.02 -4.26 -1.90
CA GLN A 72 -17.54 -3.45 -3.01
C GLN A 72 -17.18 -1.98 -2.84
N GLY A 73 -17.24 -1.47 -1.61
CA GLY A 73 -16.84 -0.09 -1.35
C GLY A 73 -15.39 0.18 -1.72
N LEU A 74 -14.51 -0.77 -1.42
CA LEU A 74 -13.11 -0.61 -1.78
C LEU A 74 -12.91 -0.66 -3.28
N LEU A 75 -13.66 -1.50 -3.98
CA LEU A 75 -13.58 -1.54 -5.44
C LEU A 75 -14.03 -0.23 -6.04
N ASP A 76 -15.13 0.31 -5.55
CA ASP A 76 -15.62 1.59 -6.05
C ASP A 76 -14.63 2.70 -5.76
N ASP A 77 -14.05 2.70 -4.57
CA ASP A 77 -13.04 3.70 -4.23
C ASP A 77 -11.81 3.55 -5.10
N ALA A 78 -11.40 2.32 -5.38
CA ALA A 78 -10.24 2.10 -6.23
C ALA A 78 -10.46 2.67 -7.62
N ARG A 79 -11.64 2.45 -8.19
CA ARG A 79 -11.95 3.00 -9.50
C ARG A 79 -11.96 4.50 -9.49
N ASN A 80 -12.57 5.09 -8.45
CA ASN A 80 -12.63 6.53 -8.35
C ASN A 80 -11.26 7.16 -8.20
N ILE A 81 -10.41 6.55 -7.38
CA ILE A 81 -9.07 7.06 -7.18
C ILE A 81 -8.25 6.94 -8.45
N GLU A 82 -8.34 5.79 -9.12
CA GLU A 82 -7.60 5.59 -10.36
C GLU A 82 -8.04 6.57 -11.44
N GLU A 83 -9.33 6.86 -11.49
CA GLU A 83 -9.85 7.83 -12.43
C GLU A 83 -9.29 9.22 -12.15
N ARG A 84 -9.28 9.62 -10.88
CA ARG A 84 -8.76 10.93 -10.52
C ARG A 84 -7.27 11.03 -10.78
N VAL A 85 -6.54 9.97 -10.50
CA VAL A 85 -5.10 9.97 -10.76
C VAL A 85 -4.84 10.10 -12.24
N ARG A 86 -5.60 9.37 -13.07
CA ARG A 86 -5.44 9.45 -14.51
C ARG A 86 -5.76 10.84 -15.02
N GLU A 87 -6.85 11.42 -14.53
CA GLU A 87 -7.22 12.77 -14.94
C GLU A 87 -6.17 13.79 -14.54
N ALA A 88 -5.64 13.64 -13.34
CA ALA A 88 -4.61 14.57 -12.88
C ALA A 88 -3.35 14.44 -13.73
N PHE A 89 -3.02 13.22 -14.10
CA PHE A 89 -1.85 12.98 -14.92
C PHE A 89 -2.03 13.58 -16.32
N GLU A 90 -3.21 13.39 -16.91
CA GLU A 90 -3.50 13.95 -18.22
C GLU A 90 -3.49 15.47 -18.17
N ARG A 91 -4.03 16.03 -17.09
CA ARG A 91 -4.04 17.47 -16.94
C ARG A 91 -2.62 18.01 -16.81
N ALA A 92 -1.80 17.30 -16.04
CA ALA A 92 -0.41 17.72 -15.89
C ALA A 92 0.33 17.67 -17.22
N GLN A 93 0.04 16.64 -18.03
CA GLN A 93 0.66 16.55 -19.35
C GLN A 93 0.21 17.67 -20.27
N ALA A 94 -1.07 18.00 -20.21
CA ALA A 94 -1.60 19.08 -21.06
C ALA A 94 -1.01 20.42 -20.66
N MET A 95 -0.71 20.61 -19.39
CA MET A 95 -0.14 21.85 -18.92
C MET A 95 1.37 21.86 -18.97
N ALA A 96 1.97 20.73 -19.19
CA ALA A 96 3.41 20.66 -19.23
C ALA A 96 3.89 21.35 -20.45
N LEU A 97 4.66 22.34 -20.25
CA LEU A 97 5.24 22.97 -21.38
C LEU A 97 6.41 22.22 -21.79
N PRO A 98 6.74 22.42 -22.96
CA PRO A 98 7.93 21.86 -23.48
C PRO A 98 8.97 22.35 -22.58
N ALA A 99 9.45 21.67 -22.02
CA ALA A 99 10.40 21.80 -21.25
C ALA A 99 11.32 22.68 -21.39
N PRO A 100 11.49 23.42 -21.00
CA PRO A 100 12.37 24.19 -21.24
C PRO A 100 13.40 23.83 -20.53
N ASP A 101 13.88 23.96 -20.34
CA ASP A 101 14.91 23.79 -19.90
C ASP A 101 14.92 23.83 -18.66
N SER A 102 14.60 23.76 -18.18
CA SER A 102 14.63 23.79 -17.16
C SER A 102 15.53 23.65 -16.41
N GLU A 103 16.06 23.56 -16.47
CA GLU A 103 16.87 23.47 -15.84
C GLU A 103 17.11 24.23 -15.06
N ASP A 104 17.03 24.71 -15.14
CA ASP A 104 17.39 25.55 -14.54
C ASP A 104 16.83 25.60 -13.42
N ASP A 105 16.26 25.38 -13.23
CA ASP A 105 15.78 25.46 -12.26
C ASP A 105 16.10 24.80 -11.34
N ASP A 106 16.41 24.28 -11.38
CA ASP A 106 16.76 23.73 -10.56
C ASP A 106 17.41 24.14 -9.70
N ASP A 107 17.74 24.61 -9.96
CA ASP A 107 18.47 25.03 -9.26
C ASP A 107 17.98 25.52 -8.26
N ASP A 108 17.36 25.68 -8.29
CA ASP A 108 16.91 26.17 -7.39
C ASP A 108 16.32 25.54 -6.55
N VAL A 109 16.13 24.99 -6.58
CA VAL A 109 15.62 24.43 -5.87
C VAL A 109 15.90 24.06 -4.91
N PRO A 110 16.20 24.08 -4.68
CA PRO A 110 16.40 23.66 -3.83
C PRO A 110 16.30 23.76 -2.79
N MET A 111 16.17 23.99 -2.62
CA MET A 111 16.17 24.14 -1.73
C MET A 111 15.55 23.84 -0.95
N VAL A 112 15.14 23.50 -0.85
CA VAL A 112 14.51 23.21 -0.18
C VAL A 112 14.75 22.88 0.74
N ARG A 113 14.89 22.93 1.23
CA ARG A 113 15.19 22.64 2.06
C ARG A 113 14.86 22.71 2.84
#